data_1707d82ee615714f0c7397ed87bfeb02
#
_entry.id   1707d82ee615714f0c7397ed87bfeb02
#
_cell.length_a   1.000
_cell.length_b   1.000
_cell.length_c   1.000
_cell.angle_alpha   90.00
_cell.angle_beta   90.00
_cell.angle_gamma   90.00
#
_symmetry.space_group_name_H-M   'P 1'
#
loop_
_entity.id
_entity.type
_entity.pdbx_description
1 polymer ?
#
loop_
_entity_poly.entity_id
_entity_poly.type
_entity_poly.pdbx_seq_one_letter_code
_entity_poly.pdbx_strand_id
1 'polypeptide(L)'
;MSRLEEQVNVAVPAQEVWAQLHRIDEYPMFMEGVRSAAAHGSSRAHLDVRIGDDEQAFETRIADRGKGQVMDWTVDSPELKAAFAVNPLDDKHTQLQVRLEYDPDTVRATFGGPKGFAQVHAIEDTVRTDLEKFKDLLESRH
;
A
#
# COMPACT_ATOMS: atom_id res chain seq x y z
N MET A 1 -15.40 4.36 10.93
CA MET A 1 -14.22 3.92 10.16
C MET A 1 -14.65 3.25 8.87
N SER A 2 -13.95 3.57 7.80
CA SER A 2 -14.20 2.94 6.52
C SER A 2 -13.22 1.81 6.27
N ARG A 3 -13.69 0.81 5.52
CA ARG A 3 -12.89 -0.31 5.06
C ARG A 3 -12.89 -0.36 3.55
N LEU A 4 -11.73 -0.63 3.00
CA LEU A 4 -11.54 -0.83 1.58
C LEU A 4 -10.84 -2.15 1.38
N GLU A 5 -11.26 -2.92 0.38
CA GLU A 5 -10.61 -4.16 0.00
C GLU A 5 -10.52 -4.21 -1.51
N GLU A 6 -9.30 -4.36 -2.02
CA GLU A 6 -9.02 -4.45 -3.46
C GLU A 6 -8.02 -5.57 -3.69
N GLN A 7 -8.03 -6.12 -4.90
CA GLN A 7 -7.15 -7.22 -5.25
C GLN A 7 -6.71 -7.12 -6.70
N VAL A 8 -5.55 -7.71 -6.98
CA VAL A 8 -5.01 -7.82 -8.33
C VAL A 8 -4.34 -9.18 -8.48
N ASN A 9 -4.46 -9.77 -9.66
CA ASN A 9 -3.76 -11.00 -10.00
C ASN A 9 -2.49 -10.65 -10.78
N VAL A 10 -1.36 -11.18 -10.31
CA VAL A 10 -0.04 -10.89 -10.88
C VAL A 10 0.55 -12.17 -11.43
N ALA A 11 1.05 -12.13 -12.66
CA ALA A 11 1.62 -13.30 -13.35
C ALA A 11 3.08 -13.52 -12.94
N VAL A 12 3.34 -13.60 -11.63
CA VAL A 12 4.65 -13.94 -11.05
C VAL A 12 4.44 -14.81 -9.80
N PRO A 13 5.49 -15.56 -9.38
CA PRO A 13 5.40 -16.38 -8.19
C PRO A 13 5.18 -15.57 -6.91
N ALA A 14 4.54 -16.17 -5.92
CA ALA A 14 4.23 -15.51 -4.64
C ALA A 14 5.47 -14.99 -3.93
N GLN A 15 6.58 -15.71 -3.98
CA GLN A 15 7.82 -15.27 -3.35
C GLN A 15 8.36 -13.98 -3.95
N GLU A 16 8.13 -13.74 -5.24
CA GLU A 16 8.54 -12.49 -5.90
C GLU A 16 7.65 -11.32 -5.49
N VAL A 17 6.35 -11.56 -5.34
CA VAL A 17 5.41 -10.56 -4.82
C VAL A 17 5.79 -10.18 -3.39
N TRP A 18 6.05 -11.18 -2.55
CA TRP A 18 6.46 -10.97 -1.17
C TRP A 18 7.76 -10.17 -1.08
N ALA A 19 8.75 -10.54 -1.88
CA ALA A 19 10.03 -9.84 -1.91
C ALA A 19 9.87 -8.38 -2.34
N GLN A 20 9.03 -8.10 -3.34
CA GLN A 20 8.78 -6.74 -3.82
C GLN A 20 8.11 -5.88 -2.75
N LEU A 21 7.18 -6.45 -1.98
CA LEU A 21 6.52 -5.72 -0.89
C LEU A 21 7.49 -5.30 0.20
N HIS A 22 8.61 -6.01 0.36
CA HIS A 22 9.63 -5.71 1.36
C HIS A 22 10.74 -4.79 0.84
N ARG A 23 10.71 -4.42 -0.45
CA ARG A 23 11.60 -3.41 -1.00
C ARG A 23 10.99 -2.04 -0.79
N ILE A 24 11.11 -1.56 0.45
CA ILE A 24 10.43 -0.33 0.90
C ILE A 24 10.85 0.88 0.07
N ASP A 25 12.14 0.97 -0.27
CA ASP A 25 12.70 2.07 -1.06
C ASP A 25 12.15 2.14 -2.49
N GLU A 26 11.50 1.08 -2.97
CA GLU A 26 10.92 1.04 -4.31
C GLU A 26 9.41 1.40 -4.34
N TYR A 27 8.81 1.67 -3.20
CA TYR A 27 7.39 2.05 -3.13
C TYR A 27 7.02 3.24 -4.02
N PRO A 28 7.86 4.27 -4.18
CA PRO A 28 7.55 5.36 -5.12
C PRO A 28 7.36 4.92 -6.57
N MET A 29 7.84 3.74 -6.94
CA MET A 29 7.70 3.23 -8.31
C MET A 29 6.27 2.79 -8.65
N PHE A 30 5.45 2.47 -7.65
CA PHE A 30 4.06 2.04 -7.87
C PHE A 30 3.04 2.79 -7.02
N MET A 31 3.46 3.53 -6.00
CA MET A 31 2.58 4.37 -5.18
C MET A 31 2.79 5.83 -5.54
N GLU A 32 1.86 6.37 -6.30
CA GLU A 32 2.00 7.70 -6.91
C GLU A 32 2.19 8.83 -5.88
N GLY A 33 1.51 8.73 -4.73
CA GLY A 33 1.62 9.74 -3.67
C GLY A 33 2.91 9.68 -2.88
N VAL A 34 3.67 8.60 -2.97
CA VAL A 34 4.90 8.42 -2.18
C VAL A 34 6.10 8.93 -2.98
N ARG A 35 6.78 9.96 -2.47
CA ARG A 35 7.95 10.57 -3.10
C ARG A 35 9.23 9.80 -2.79
N SER A 36 9.38 9.37 -1.55
CA SER A 36 10.49 8.56 -1.12
C SER A 36 10.07 7.67 0.04
N ALA A 37 10.76 6.56 0.19
CA ALA A 37 10.51 5.62 1.26
C ALA A 37 11.84 4.99 1.69
N ALA A 38 12.00 4.80 3.00
CA ALA A 38 13.20 4.19 3.55
C ALA A 38 12.84 3.28 4.72
N ALA A 39 13.41 2.08 4.74
CA ALA A 39 13.23 1.16 5.84
C ALA A 39 14.15 1.54 7.00
N HIS A 40 13.62 1.45 8.22
CA HIS A 40 14.38 1.61 9.46
C HIS A 40 14.35 0.28 10.22
N GLY A 41 15.25 -0.62 9.88
CA GLY A 41 15.21 -1.99 10.38
C GLY A 41 14.10 -2.79 9.69
N SER A 42 13.61 -3.85 10.37
CA SER A 42 12.62 -4.77 9.81
C SER A 42 11.18 -4.43 10.17
N SER A 43 10.96 -3.46 11.09
CA SER A 43 9.63 -3.19 11.65
C SER A 43 9.15 -1.75 11.48
N ARG A 44 9.95 -0.89 10.86
CA ARG A 44 9.59 0.52 10.66
C ARG A 44 10.00 1.02 9.28
N ALA A 45 9.26 2.00 8.79
CA ALA A 45 9.60 2.70 7.56
C ALA A 45 9.24 4.18 7.66
N HIS A 46 10.02 4.99 6.96
CA HIS A 46 9.79 6.42 6.80
C HIS A 46 9.25 6.65 5.39
N LEU A 47 8.13 7.37 5.28
CA LEU A 47 7.54 7.72 3.99
C LEU A 47 7.46 9.23 3.86
N ASP A 48 7.92 9.76 2.73
CA ASP A 48 7.68 11.13 2.33
C ASP A 48 6.56 11.13 1.29
N VAL A 49 5.46 11.77 1.60
CA VAL A 49 4.24 11.76 0.79
C VAL A 49 3.96 13.17 0.29
N ARG A 50 3.68 13.29 -1.00
CA ARG A 50 3.30 14.56 -1.61
C ARG A 50 1.78 14.72 -1.56
N ILE A 51 1.33 15.86 -1.03
CA ILE A 51 -0.08 16.19 -0.89
C ILE A 51 -0.27 17.56 -1.55
N GLY A 52 -0.73 17.56 -2.82
CA GLY A 52 -0.80 18.78 -3.59
C GLY A 52 0.59 19.37 -3.80
N ASP A 53 0.82 20.60 -3.29
CA ASP A 53 2.13 21.27 -3.34
C ASP A 53 2.96 21.07 -2.08
N ASP A 54 2.40 20.39 -1.08
CA ASP A 54 3.05 20.16 0.21
C ASP A 54 3.61 18.74 0.27
N GLU A 55 4.66 18.57 1.10
CA GLU A 55 5.22 17.28 1.42
C GLU A 55 5.06 17.03 2.92
N GLN A 56 4.67 15.80 3.29
CA GLN A 56 4.56 15.38 4.68
C GLN A 56 5.31 14.07 4.88
N ALA A 57 5.94 13.95 6.04
CA ALA A 57 6.67 12.75 6.42
C ALA A 57 5.85 11.92 7.40
N PHE A 58 5.81 10.61 7.18
CA PHE A 58 5.12 9.68 8.06
C PHE A 58 6.05 8.58 8.51
N GLU A 59 6.03 8.30 9.82
CA GLU A 59 6.67 7.12 10.36
C GLU A 59 5.63 6.00 10.44
N THR A 60 5.98 4.84 9.93
CA THR A 60 5.06 3.70 9.89
C THR A 60 5.66 2.50 10.61
N ARG A 61 4.78 1.63 11.08
CA ARG A 61 5.17 0.33 11.65
C ARG A 61 4.79 -0.77 10.67
N ILE A 62 5.66 -1.76 10.54
CA ILE A 62 5.47 -2.88 9.64
C ILE A 62 5.59 -4.16 10.45
N ALA A 63 4.68 -5.11 10.22
CA ALA A 63 4.73 -6.42 10.86
C ALA A 63 4.29 -7.49 9.86
N ASP A 64 5.06 -8.57 9.79
CA ASP A 64 4.71 -9.73 8.99
C ASP A 64 3.98 -10.75 9.88
N ARG A 65 2.94 -11.37 9.34
CA ARG A 65 2.19 -12.42 10.04
C ARG A 65 1.73 -13.49 9.07
N GLY A 66 1.12 -14.55 9.60
CA GLY A 66 0.58 -15.61 8.75
C GLY A 66 1.66 -16.42 8.04
N LYS A 67 2.80 -16.66 8.68
CA LYS A 67 3.93 -17.43 8.12
C LYS A 67 4.46 -16.79 6.82
N GLY A 68 4.54 -15.46 6.79
CA GLY A 68 5.06 -14.75 5.64
C GLY A 68 4.05 -14.55 4.53
N GLN A 69 2.75 -14.52 4.83
CA GLN A 69 1.70 -14.32 3.85
C GLN A 69 0.99 -12.99 3.97
N VAL A 70 1.10 -12.32 5.12
CA VAL A 70 0.44 -11.04 5.36
C VAL A 70 1.45 -10.05 5.90
N MET A 71 1.47 -8.84 5.33
CA MET A 71 2.29 -7.73 5.76
C MET A 71 1.38 -6.60 6.21
N ASP A 72 1.47 -6.22 7.49
CA ASP A 72 0.66 -5.14 8.06
C ASP A 72 1.45 -3.84 8.11
N TRP A 73 0.79 -2.75 7.74
CA TRP A 73 1.30 -1.39 7.87
C TRP A 73 0.39 -0.61 8.80
N THR A 74 0.96 0.13 9.74
CA THR A 74 0.21 0.97 10.66
C THR A 74 0.79 2.38 10.71
N VAL A 75 -0.10 3.37 10.55
CA VAL A 75 0.20 4.78 10.74
C VAL A 75 -0.66 5.27 11.90
N ASP A 76 -0.07 5.99 12.86
CA ASP A 76 -0.80 6.44 14.05
C ASP A 76 -1.51 7.78 13.86
N SER A 77 -0.97 8.67 13.05
CA SER A 77 -1.56 10.00 12.82
C SER A 77 -1.36 10.43 11.37
N PRO A 78 -2.40 10.38 10.52
CA PRO A 78 -3.77 9.91 10.82
C PRO A 78 -3.82 8.41 11.04
N GLU A 79 -4.79 7.93 11.80
CA GLU A 79 -4.92 6.49 12.02
C GLU A 79 -5.28 5.78 10.72
N LEU A 80 -4.39 4.90 10.28
CA LEU A 80 -4.55 4.16 9.05
C LEU A 80 -3.88 2.81 9.20
N LYS A 81 -4.58 1.75 8.83
CA LYS A 81 -4.06 0.38 8.84
C LYS A 81 -4.23 -0.23 7.45
N ALA A 82 -3.15 -0.80 6.95
CA ALA A 82 -3.17 -1.52 5.68
C ALA A 82 -2.63 -2.93 5.88
N ALA A 83 -3.21 -3.88 5.20
CA ALA A 83 -2.72 -5.26 5.19
C ALA A 83 -2.60 -5.73 3.75
N PHE A 84 -1.44 -6.27 3.40
CA PHE A 84 -1.20 -6.91 2.11
C PHE A 84 -1.18 -8.42 2.32
N ALA A 85 -2.11 -9.12 1.68
CA ALA A 85 -2.15 -10.58 1.71
C ALA A 85 -1.66 -11.13 0.38
N VAL A 86 -0.69 -12.04 0.42
CA VAL A 86 -0.10 -12.67 -0.74
C VAL A 86 -0.64 -14.10 -0.83
N ASN A 87 -1.49 -14.36 -1.82
CA ASN A 87 -2.15 -15.65 -2.00
C ASN A 87 -1.67 -16.31 -3.28
N PRO A 88 -0.83 -17.38 -3.19
CA PRO A 88 -0.42 -18.10 -4.39
C PRO A 88 -1.63 -18.77 -5.07
N LEU A 89 -1.78 -18.55 -6.37
CA LEU A 89 -2.80 -19.22 -7.17
C LEU A 89 -2.22 -20.48 -7.81
N ASP A 90 -0.98 -20.39 -8.24
CA ASP A 90 -0.16 -21.50 -8.72
C ASP A 90 1.32 -21.09 -8.67
N ASP A 91 2.21 -21.85 -9.28
CA ASP A 91 3.66 -21.60 -9.25
C ASP A 91 4.07 -20.30 -9.93
N LYS A 92 3.20 -19.74 -10.79
CA LYS A 92 3.52 -18.57 -11.62
C LYS A 92 2.52 -17.43 -11.49
N HIS A 93 1.49 -17.60 -10.67
CA HIS A 93 0.43 -16.60 -10.51
C HIS A 93 0.13 -16.38 -9.04
N THR A 94 -0.10 -15.14 -8.68
CA THR A 94 -0.35 -14.74 -7.31
C THR A 94 -1.47 -13.71 -7.26
N GLN A 95 -2.35 -13.82 -6.27
CA GLN A 95 -3.31 -12.78 -5.96
C GLN A 95 -2.75 -11.93 -4.83
N LEU A 96 -2.63 -10.63 -5.07
CA LEU A 96 -2.32 -9.66 -4.03
C LEU A 96 -3.61 -8.97 -3.62
N GLN A 97 -3.93 -9.05 -2.34
CA GLN A 97 -5.11 -8.44 -1.75
C GLN A 97 -4.67 -7.35 -0.78
N VAL A 98 -5.28 -6.18 -0.90
CA VAL A 98 -5.04 -5.04 0.01
C VAL A 98 -6.31 -4.77 0.78
N ARG A 99 -6.18 -4.69 2.10
CA ARG A 99 -7.25 -4.27 3.00
C ARG A 99 -6.81 -2.99 3.69
N LEU A 100 -7.63 -1.96 3.62
CA LEU A 100 -7.35 -0.66 4.20
C LEU A 100 -8.44 -0.30 5.19
N GLU A 101 -8.05 0.12 6.41
CA GLU A 101 -8.96 0.64 7.43
C GLU A 101 -8.54 2.06 7.76
N TYR A 102 -9.48 3.00 7.66
CA TYR A 102 -9.18 4.42 7.85
C TYR A 102 -10.43 5.20 8.22
N ASP A 103 -10.22 6.39 8.79
CA ASP A 103 -11.28 7.37 9.01
C ASP A 103 -11.25 8.37 7.84
N PRO A 104 -12.29 8.43 6.99
CA PRO A 104 -12.32 9.34 5.84
C PRO A 104 -12.15 10.81 6.23
N ASP A 105 -12.73 11.23 7.35
CA ASP A 105 -12.63 12.63 7.80
C ASP A 105 -11.21 12.98 8.22
N THR A 106 -10.53 12.10 8.93
CA THR A 106 -9.13 12.28 9.35
C THR A 106 -8.19 12.28 8.13
N VAL A 107 -8.40 11.36 7.20
CA VAL A 107 -7.61 11.31 5.96
C VAL A 107 -7.80 12.60 5.17
N ARG A 108 -9.04 13.08 5.05
CA ARG A 108 -9.32 14.34 4.37
C ARG A 108 -8.65 15.53 5.06
N ALA A 109 -8.69 15.58 6.39
CA ALA A 109 -8.07 16.64 7.15
C ALA A 109 -6.54 16.69 6.95
N THR A 110 -5.91 15.53 6.77
CA THR A 110 -4.47 15.42 6.57
C THR A 110 -4.07 15.56 5.10
N PHE A 111 -4.78 14.91 4.18
CA PHE A 111 -4.41 14.80 2.77
C PHE A 111 -5.25 15.68 1.84
N GLY A 112 -6.32 16.28 2.36
CA GLY A 112 -7.26 17.05 1.54
C GLY A 112 -8.19 16.14 0.75
N GLY A 113 -8.86 16.72 -0.26
CA GLY A 113 -9.76 15.98 -1.12
C GLY A 113 -11.23 16.24 -0.83
N PRO A 114 -12.14 15.55 -1.55
CA PRO A 114 -13.58 15.73 -1.43
C PRO A 114 -14.14 15.15 -0.11
N LYS A 115 -15.39 15.46 0.19
CA LYS A 115 -16.07 14.99 1.40
C LYS A 115 -16.87 13.72 1.17
N GLY A 116 -17.06 12.95 2.23
CA GLY A 116 -18.00 11.82 2.28
C GLY A 116 -17.68 10.72 1.27
N PHE A 117 -18.68 10.28 0.52
CA PHE A 117 -18.53 9.20 -0.47
C PHE A 117 -17.51 9.53 -1.56
N ALA A 118 -17.38 10.79 -1.95
CA ALA A 118 -16.40 11.18 -2.96
C ALA A 118 -14.98 10.94 -2.46
N GLN A 119 -14.71 11.13 -1.17
CA GLN A 119 -13.40 10.82 -0.57
C GLN A 119 -13.12 9.32 -0.60
N VAL A 120 -14.11 8.49 -0.24
CA VAL A 120 -13.98 7.04 -0.27
C VAL A 120 -13.68 6.57 -1.69
N HIS A 121 -14.40 7.08 -2.68
CA HIS A 121 -14.16 6.73 -4.09
C HIS A 121 -12.78 7.16 -4.57
N ALA A 122 -12.30 8.34 -4.17
CA ALA A 122 -10.98 8.81 -4.54
C ALA A 122 -9.88 7.88 -3.99
N ILE A 123 -10.04 7.42 -2.75
CA ILE A 123 -9.10 6.47 -2.13
C ILE A 123 -9.16 5.12 -2.83
N GLU A 124 -10.36 4.62 -3.16
CA GLU A 124 -10.51 3.37 -3.92
C GLU A 124 -9.79 3.43 -5.27
N ASP A 125 -9.97 4.51 -6.00
CA ASP A 125 -9.35 4.70 -7.31
C ASP A 125 -7.82 4.75 -7.19
N THR A 126 -7.30 5.42 -6.17
CA THR A 126 -5.86 5.48 -5.91
C THR A 126 -5.29 4.09 -5.60
N VAL A 127 -5.94 3.34 -4.72
CA VAL A 127 -5.49 1.99 -4.36
C VAL A 127 -5.51 1.08 -5.59
N ARG A 128 -6.58 1.15 -6.37
CA ARG A 128 -6.71 0.33 -7.58
C ARG A 128 -5.64 0.66 -8.60
N THR A 129 -5.36 1.94 -8.81
CA THR A 129 -4.31 2.39 -9.71
C THR A 129 -2.93 1.94 -9.24
N ASP A 130 -2.66 2.06 -7.94
CA ASP A 130 -1.38 1.65 -7.37
C ASP A 130 -1.17 0.13 -7.48
N LEU A 131 -2.22 -0.67 -7.30
CA LEU A 131 -2.15 -2.12 -7.49
C LEU A 131 -1.84 -2.49 -8.95
N GLU A 132 -2.44 -1.79 -9.92
CA GLU A 132 -2.15 -2.01 -11.34
C GLU A 132 -0.69 -1.67 -11.66
N LYS A 133 -0.16 -0.58 -11.10
CA LYS A 133 1.25 -0.22 -11.26
C LYS A 133 2.18 -1.26 -10.65
N PHE A 134 1.82 -1.79 -9.48
CA PHE A 134 2.57 -2.86 -8.82
C PHE A 134 2.61 -4.11 -9.71
N LYS A 135 1.47 -4.50 -10.26
CA LYS A 135 1.36 -5.61 -11.21
C LYS A 135 2.27 -5.39 -12.42
N ASP A 136 2.17 -4.24 -13.06
CA ASP A 136 2.95 -3.90 -14.24
C ASP A 136 4.45 -3.92 -13.95
N LEU A 137 4.86 -3.39 -12.80
CA LEU A 137 6.25 -3.39 -12.37
C LEU A 137 6.81 -4.80 -12.24
N LEU A 138 6.08 -5.69 -11.55
CA LEU A 138 6.53 -7.06 -11.35
C LEU A 138 6.54 -7.86 -12.66
N GLU A 139 5.50 -7.74 -13.45
CA GLU A 139 5.41 -8.48 -14.71
C GLU A 139 6.45 -8.03 -15.71
N SER A 140 6.85 -6.74 -15.67
CA SER A 140 7.90 -6.23 -16.55
C SER A 140 9.30 -6.70 -16.14
N ARG A 141 9.50 -7.09 -14.88
CA ARG A 141 10.78 -7.60 -14.35
C ARG A 141 10.96 -9.09 -14.52
N HIS A 142 9.90 -9.76 -14.95
CA HIS A 142 9.87 -11.18 -15.22
C HIS A 142 9.66 -11.45 -16.71
#